data_d1a3c36c89775faaa6f0bd05e2348a8d
#
_entry.id   d1a3c36c89775faaa6f0bd05e2348a8d
#
_cell.length_a   1.000
_cell.length_b   1.000
_cell.length_c   1.000
_cell.angle_alpha   90.00
_cell.angle_beta   90.00
_cell.angle_gamma   90.00
#
_symmetry.space_group_name_H-M   'P 1'
#
loop_
_entity.id
_entity.type
_entity.pdbx_description
1 polymer ?
#
loop_
_entity_poly.entity_id
_entity_poly.type
_entity_poly.pdbx_seq_one_letter_code
_entity_poly.pdbx_strand_id
1 'polypeptide(L)'
;MKQLKISAVAGREILDSRGNPTVEAEVTLTDGTTGRGCAPSGASTGAFEALELRDGDSARYGGKGVTRAVESINTALAAAIVGMDAADTGAVDAALCRADGTQDKSRLGANAILAVSIAACRAAAAGLGLPLYRFLGGVNGNCLPVPMMNVLNGGAHAANALDTQEFMLLPVGAPSFREALRWCAEVYHALAALLRERGLTTAVGDEGGFAPDLSGDREALETLLIAIEKANYTPGTDFMLAMDAAASEWKSPKGRGFYRLPKAGTELTTAELTAHWQRLAAEYPLRSLEDGLDEEDWEGWQQLTRQLGGRVQLVGDDLFVTNTRRLEKGIRLGAGNAVLIKPNQIGTVSQTLEAIRLAHKAGYRAISSHRSGETEDTTIADLAVALNTWQIKTGAPCRTERVAKYNRLLRIEEQLGQSAVYPGREAF
;
A
#
# COMPACT_ATOMS: atom_id res chain seq x y z
N MET A 1 28.56 -2.17 -22.31
CA MET A 1 27.99 -2.24 -20.93
C MET A 1 28.17 -3.65 -20.41
N LYS A 2 28.45 -3.84 -19.12
CA LYS A 2 28.47 -5.16 -18.48
C LYS A 2 27.04 -5.71 -18.55
N GLN A 3 26.84 -6.88 -19.18
CA GLN A 3 25.56 -7.56 -19.18
C GLN A 3 25.34 -8.26 -17.83
N LEU A 4 24.21 -8.03 -17.20
CA LEU A 4 23.82 -8.64 -15.93
C LEU A 4 22.95 -9.87 -16.18
N LYS A 5 23.53 -10.90 -16.85
CA LYS A 5 22.80 -12.10 -17.26
C LYS A 5 22.33 -12.90 -16.06
N ILE A 6 21.06 -13.25 -16.07
CA ILE A 6 20.42 -14.15 -15.10
C ILE A 6 20.95 -15.56 -15.35
N SER A 7 21.57 -16.20 -14.36
CA SER A 7 22.06 -17.58 -14.41
C SER A 7 21.11 -18.58 -13.77
N ALA A 8 20.37 -18.17 -12.74
CA ALA A 8 19.43 -19.02 -12.02
C ALA A 8 18.29 -18.23 -11.39
N VAL A 9 17.15 -18.91 -11.21
CA VAL A 9 16.00 -18.42 -10.43
C VAL A 9 15.57 -19.55 -9.51
N ALA A 10 15.37 -19.24 -8.22
CA ALA A 10 14.90 -20.18 -7.22
C ALA A 10 13.74 -19.58 -6.43
N GLY A 11 12.66 -20.33 -6.28
CA GLY A 11 11.50 -19.95 -5.47
C GLY A 11 11.40 -20.81 -4.21
N ARG A 12 10.88 -20.20 -3.14
CA ARG A 12 10.58 -20.91 -1.88
C ARG A 12 9.32 -20.36 -1.23
N GLU A 13 8.71 -21.20 -0.39
CA GLU A 13 7.63 -20.78 0.49
C GLU A 13 8.24 -20.16 1.75
N ILE A 14 7.69 -19.00 2.16
CA ILE A 14 7.99 -18.33 3.43
C ILE A 14 6.68 -17.99 4.14
N LEU A 15 6.73 -17.48 5.36
CA LEU A 15 5.54 -17.00 6.07
C LEU A 15 5.41 -15.48 5.98
N ASP A 16 4.17 -15.01 5.83
CA ASP A 16 3.81 -13.60 5.99
C ASP A 16 3.62 -13.22 7.47
N SER A 17 3.36 -11.95 7.73
CA SER A 17 3.15 -11.38 9.08
C SER A 17 1.93 -11.93 9.82
N ARG A 18 1.04 -12.64 9.13
CA ARG A 18 -0.14 -13.33 9.68
C ARG A 18 0.08 -14.82 9.87
N GLY A 19 1.30 -15.33 9.58
CA GLY A 19 1.62 -16.76 9.62
C GLY A 19 1.02 -17.57 8.45
N ASN A 20 0.53 -16.89 7.39
CA ASN A 20 0.13 -17.56 6.17
C ASN A 20 1.34 -17.73 5.23
N PRO A 21 1.40 -18.80 4.44
CA PRO A 21 2.47 -18.96 3.46
C PRO A 21 2.35 -17.91 2.35
N THR A 22 3.53 -17.45 1.89
CA THR A 22 3.68 -16.64 0.68
C THR A 22 4.95 -17.05 -0.05
N VAL A 23 5.28 -16.41 -1.18
CA VAL A 23 6.42 -16.76 -2.02
C VAL A 23 7.57 -15.77 -1.89
N GLU A 24 8.80 -16.29 -1.85
CA GLU A 24 10.02 -15.58 -2.09
C GLU A 24 10.71 -16.15 -3.33
N ALA A 25 11.20 -15.28 -4.21
CA ALA A 25 12.09 -15.63 -5.31
C ALA A 25 13.50 -15.09 -5.07
N GLU A 26 14.50 -15.82 -5.55
CA GLU A 26 15.89 -15.40 -5.61
C GLU A 26 16.38 -15.51 -7.05
N VAL A 27 16.92 -14.42 -7.57
CA VAL A 27 17.56 -14.36 -8.89
C VAL A 27 19.06 -14.26 -8.70
N THR A 28 19.82 -15.12 -9.36
CA THR A 28 21.29 -15.14 -9.35
C THR A 28 21.81 -14.71 -10.72
N LEU A 29 22.76 -13.79 -10.77
CA LEU A 29 23.47 -13.37 -11.97
C LEU A 29 24.68 -14.27 -12.24
N THR A 30 25.23 -14.21 -13.46
CA THR A 30 26.40 -15.00 -13.87
C THR A 30 27.68 -14.70 -13.08
N ASP A 31 27.76 -13.56 -12.42
CA ASP A 31 28.87 -13.19 -11.53
C ASP A 31 28.66 -13.60 -10.06
N GLY A 32 27.57 -14.31 -9.76
CA GLY A 32 27.18 -14.74 -8.42
C GLY A 32 26.41 -13.71 -7.61
N THR A 33 26.17 -12.51 -8.13
CA THR A 33 25.31 -11.50 -7.46
C THR A 33 23.89 -12.03 -7.35
N THR A 34 23.24 -11.85 -6.20
CA THR A 34 21.87 -12.29 -5.96
C THR A 34 20.94 -11.13 -5.61
N GLY A 35 19.66 -11.30 -5.92
CA GLY A 35 18.56 -10.44 -5.47
C GLY A 35 17.39 -11.29 -5.02
N ARG A 36 16.69 -10.87 -3.95
CA ARG A 36 15.49 -11.54 -3.44
C ARG A 36 14.28 -10.63 -3.53
N GLY A 37 13.12 -11.20 -3.77
CA GLY A 37 11.86 -10.50 -3.79
C GLY A 37 10.74 -11.36 -3.20
N CYS A 38 9.89 -10.76 -2.38
CA CYS A 38 8.75 -11.42 -1.77
C CYS A 38 7.45 -10.79 -2.28
N ALA A 39 6.38 -11.58 -2.34
CA ALA A 39 5.05 -11.09 -2.62
C ALA A 39 4.23 -10.96 -1.33
N PRO A 40 3.66 -9.79 -1.01
CA PRO A 40 2.72 -9.64 0.10
C PRO A 40 1.34 -10.20 -0.28
N SER A 41 0.44 -10.32 0.71
CA SER A 41 -0.92 -10.85 0.54
C SER A 41 -1.96 -9.94 1.22
N GLY A 42 -3.08 -9.66 0.55
CA GLY A 42 -4.18 -8.90 1.13
C GLY A 42 -5.05 -9.71 2.11
N ALA A 43 -5.75 -9.02 3.02
CA ALA A 43 -6.87 -9.58 3.78
C ALA A 43 -8.18 -9.43 2.99
N SER A 44 -8.43 -8.22 2.49
CA SER A 44 -9.42 -7.92 1.46
C SER A 44 -8.74 -7.84 0.10
N THR A 45 -9.44 -8.20 -0.97
CA THR A 45 -8.93 -8.13 -2.34
C THR A 45 -9.99 -7.50 -3.23
N GLY A 46 -9.65 -6.45 -3.96
CA GLY A 46 -10.51 -5.88 -4.98
C GLY A 46 -10.84 -6.90 -6.09
N ALA A 47 -12.06 -6.87 -6.60
CA ALA A 47 -12.53 -7.85 -7.59
C ALA A 47 -11.70 -7.89 -8.89
N PHE A 48 -10.88 -6.87 -9.14
CA PHE A 48 -10.10 -6.69 -10.37
C PHE A 48 -8.59 -6.82 -10.16
N GLU A 49 -8.14 -7.30 -9.01
CA GLU A 49 -6.73 -7.57 -8.75
C GLU A 49 -6.21 -8.74 -9.58
N ALA A 50 -4.91 -8.74 -9.87
CA ALA A 50 -4.23 -9.91 -10.43
C ALA A 50 -4.26 -11.06 -9.41
N LEU A 51 -4.40 -12.30 -9.92
CA LEU A 51 -4.72 -13.46 -9.08
C LEU A 51 -3.50 -13.94 -8.29
N GLU A 52 -3.66 -13.97 -6.96
CA GLU A 52 -2.74 -14.66 -6.06
C GLU A 52 -2.98 -16.16 -6.12
N LEU A 53 -2.01 -16.93 -6.66
CA LEU A 53 -2.15 -18.37 -6.82
C LEU A 53 -1.99 -19.09 -5.48
N ARG A 54 -3.04 -19.79 -5.04
CA ARG A 54 -3.09 -20.63 -3.84
C ARG A 54 -3.32 -22.08 -4.23
N ASP A 55 -2.85 -23.03 -3.40
CA ASP A 55 -2.94 -24.46 -3.68
C ASP A 55 -4.38 -24.97 -3.59
N GLY A 56 -5.19 -24.44 -2.67
CA GLY A 56 -6.57 -24.89 -2.41
C GLY A 56 -6.65 -26.23 -1.65
N ASP A 57 -5.52 -26.81 -1.27
CA ASP A 57 -5.47 -28.04 -0.48
C ASP A 57 -5.74 -27.74 1.00
N SER A 58 -6.94 -28.10 1.48
CA SER A 58 -7.37 -27.85 2.87
C SER A 58 -6.50 -28.57 3.92
N ALA A 59 -5.79 -29.63 3.55
CA ALA A 59 -4.89 -30.36 4.46
C ALA A 59 -3.59 -29.59 4.75
N ARG A 60 -3.28 -28.54 3.94
CA ARG A 60 -2.06 -27.75 4.08
C ARG A 60 -2.42 -26.27 4.19
N TYR A 61 -2.07 -25.65 5.34
CA TYR A 61 -2.40 -24.24 5.65
C TYR A 61 -3.87 -23.85 5.43
N GLY A 62 -4.81 -24.80 5.62
CA GLY A 62 -6.23 -24.56 5.39
C GLY A 62 -6.58 -24.10 3.95
N GLY A 63 -5.84 -24.58 2.95
CA GLY A 63 -6.00 -24.20 1.53
C GLY A 63 -5.14 -23.04 1.05
N LYS A 64 -4.43 -22.36 1.97
CA LYS A 64 -3.63 -21.16 1.65
C LYS A 64 -2.19 -21.47 1.20
N GLY A 65 -1.79 -22.75 1.01
CA GLY A 65 -0.48 -23.14 0.52
C GLY A 65 -0.10 -22.46 -0.80
N VAL A 66 1.20 -22.35 -1.09
CA VAL A 66 1.74 -21.68 -2.30
C VAL A 66 2.71 -22.56 -3.08
N THR A 67 2.64 -23.90 -2.91
CA THR A 67 3.56 -24.84 -3.57
C THR A 67 3.46 -24.76 -5.09
N ARG A 68 2.26 -24.56 -5.65
CA ARG A 68 2.06 -24.35 -7.10
C ARG A 68 2.72 -23.08 -7.60
N ALA A 69 2.64 -21.98 -6.84
CA ALA A 69 3.32 -20.73 -7.17
C ALA A 69 4.84 -20.88 -7.09
N VAL A 70 5.37 -21.59 -6.08
CA VAL A 70 6.78 -21.93 -5.97
C VAL A 70 7.24 -22.80 -7.15
N GLU A 71 6.46 -23.79 -7.56
CA GLU A 71 6.75 -24.62 -8.74
C GLU A 71 6.77 -23.75 -10.01
N SER A 72 5.84 -22.81 -10.16
CA SER A 72 5.82 -21.85 -11.29
C SER A 72 7.12 -21.05 -11.35
N ILE A 73 7.65 -20.58 -10.21
CA ILE A 73 8.95 -19.87 -10.12
C ILE A 73 10.08 -20.76 -10.58
N ASN A 74 10.16 -22.00 -10.05
CA ASN A 74 11.27 -22.92 -10.26
C ASN A 74 11.30 -23.56 -11.67
N THR A 75 10.21 -23.44 -12.42
CA THR A 75 10.06 -24.05 -13.75
C THR A 75 9.80 -23.00 -14.83
N ALA A 76 8.54 -22.66 -15.08
CA ALA A 76 8.12 -21.85 -16.23
C ALA A 76 8.70 -20.42 -16.18
N LEU A 77 8.69 -19.76 -15.00
CA LEU A 77 9.22 -18.40 -14.87
C LEU A 77 10.73 -18.37 -14.95
N ALA A 78 11.44 -19.34 -14.32
CA ALA A 78 12.89 -19.48 -14.48
C ALA A 78 13.29 -19.68 -15.94
N ALA A 79 12.64 -20.62 -16.64
CA ALA A 79 12.91 -20.90 -18.05
C ALA A 79 12.67 -19.67 -18.96
N ALA A 80 11.73 -18.80 -18.60
CA ALA A 80 11.39 -17.61 -19.37
C ALA A 80 12.47 -16.52 -19.34
N ILE A 81 13.26 -16.42 -18.25
CA ILE A 81 14.16 -15.27 -18.02
C ILE A 81 15.64 -15.64 -17.86
N VAL A 82 15.99 -16.90 -17.64
CA VAL A 82 17.41 -17.33 -17.59
C VAL A 82 18.11 -16.98 -18.91
N GLY A 83 19.27 -16.34 -18.82
CA GLY A 83 20.03 -15.81 -19.95
C GLY A 83 19.70 -14.37 -20.33
N MET A 84 18.59 -13.80 -19.86
CA MET A 84 18.22 -12.39 -20.08
C MET A 84 19.10 -11.46 -19.23
N ASP A 85 19.19 -10.19 -19.63
CA ASP A 85 19.82 -9.13 -18.86
C ASP A 85 18.85 -8.62 -17.79
N ALA A 86 19.16 -8.82 -16.53
CA ALA A 86 18.32 -8.38 -15.40
C ALA A 86 18.14 -6.86 -15.35
N ALA A 87 19.03 -6.07 -15.97
CA ALA A 87 18.90 -4.60 -16.04
C ALA A 87 17.80 -4.16 -17.01
N ASP A 88 17.37 -5.01 -17.94
CA ASP A 88 16.22 -4.76 -18.81
C ASP A 88 14.93 -5.22 -18.13
N THR A 89 14.54 -4.51 -17.06
CA THR A 89 13.33 -4.80 -16.27
C THR A 89 12.09 -4.96 -17.14
N GLY A 90 11.93 -4.13 -18.17
CA GLY A 90 10.79 -4.20 -19.07
C GLY A 90 10.74 -5.50 -19.88
N ALA A 91 11.88 -5.93 -20.42
CA ALA A 91 11.97 -7.19 -21.17
C ALA A 91 11.76 -8.41 -20.26
N VAL A 92 12.34 -8.41 -19.05
CA VAL A 92 12.16 -9.46 -18.03
C VAL A 92 10.70 -9.61 -17.67
N ASP A 93 10.04 -8.51 -17.27
CA ASP A 93 8.63 -8.53 -16.87
C ASP A 93 7.69 -8.93 -18.03
N ALA A 94 7.99 -8.45 -19.26
CA ALA A 94 7.25 -8.88 -20.45
C ALA A 94 7.42 -10.39 -20.73
N ALA A 95 8.60 -10.97 -20.48
CA ALA A 95 8.83 -12.42 -20.60
C ALA A 95 8.02 -13.20 -19.56
N LEU A 96 8.01 -12.74 -18.30
CA LEU A 96 7.20 -13.34 -17.21
C LEU A 96 5.70 -13.30 -17.54
N CYS A 97 5.18 -12.16 -18.01
CA CYS A 97 3.78 -12.03 -18.40
C CYS A 97 3.44 -12.91 -19.63
N ARG A 98 4.33 -13.02 -20.62
CA ARG A 98 4.11 -13.93 -21.75
C ARG A 98 4.14 -15.40 -21.32
N ALA A 99 4.99 -15.75 -20.37
CA ALA A 99 5.04 -17.10 -19.81
C ALA A 99 3.72 -17.45 -19.11
N ASP A 100 3.06 -16.52 -18.43
CA ASP A 100 1.73 -16.74 -17.88
C ASP A 100 0.66 -16.80 -18.99
N GLY A 101 0.59 -15.78 -19.83
CA GLY A 101 -0.31 -15.71 -20.99
C GLY A 101 -1.75 -15.32 -20.67
N THR A 102 -2.12 -15.10 -19.40
CA THR A 102 -3.45 -14.62 -18.98
C THR A 102 -3.39 -13.14 -18.61
N GLN A 103 -4.53 -12.44 -18.65
CA GLN A 103 -4.58 -11.02 -18.33
C GLN A 103 -4.39 -10.77 -16.81
N ASP A 104 -4.99 -11.65 -16.00
CA ASP A 104 -5.00 -11.58 -14.54
C ASP A 104 -3.90 -12.42 -13.86
N LYS A 105 -2.97 -12.98 -14.66
CA LYS A 105 -1.87 -13.84 -14.19
C LYS A 105 -2.32 -15.10 -13.43
N SER A 106 -3.51 -15.61 -13.80
CA SER A 106 -4.14 -16.73 -13.08
C SER A 106 -3.47 -18.09 -13.33
N ARG A 107 -2.64 -18.23 -14.38
CA ARG A 107 -2.02 -19.52 -14.71
C ARG A 107 -0.79 -19.82 -13.85
N LEU A 108 0.12 -18.86 -13.69
CA LEU A 108 1.38 -19.04 -12.93
C LEU A 108 1.34 -18.34 -11.57
N GLY A 109 0.42 -17.39 -11.39
CA GLY A 109 0.21 -16.63 -10.17
C GLY A 109 0.90 -15.26 -10.18
N ALA A 110 0.13 -14.21 -9.90
CA ALA A 110 0.67 -12.85 -9.77
C ALA A 110 1.70 -12.74 -8.64
N ASN A 111 1.52 -13.49 -7.55
CA ASN A 111 2.48 -13.58 -6.44
C ASN A 111 3.83 -14.16 -6.91
N ALA A 112 3.83 -15.24 -7.68
CA ALA A 112 5.05 -15.83 -8.23
C ALA A 112 5.76 -14.87 -9.20
N ILE A 113 5.00 -14.26 -10.12
CA ILE A 113 5.52 -13.30 -11.10
C ILE A 113 6.13 -12.07 -10.41
N LEU A 114 5.43 -11.49 -9.43
CA LEU A 114 5.92 -10.32 -8.70
C LEU A 114 7.21 -10.63 -7.92
N ALA A 115 7.26 -11.74 -7.21
CA ALA A 115 8.44 -12.12 -6.45
C ALA A 115 9.68 -12.21 -7.37
N VAL A 116 9.55 -12.82 -8.56
CA VAL A 116 10.64 -12.92 -9.55
C VAL A 116 10.98 -11.53 -10.13
N SER A 117 9.99 -10.70 -10.45
CA SER A 117 10.20 -9.34 -10.97
C SER A 117 10.99 -8.47 -9.99
N ILE A 118 10.63 -8.48 -8.70
CA ILE A 118 11.36 -7.76 -7.64
C ILE A 118 12.77 -8.33 -7.49
N ALA A 119 12.93 -9.67 -7.45
CA ALA A 119 14.22 -10.33 -7.30
C ALA A 119 15.18 -9.96 -8.44
N ALA A 120 14.69 -9.93 -9.69
CA ALA A 120 15.49 -9.53 -10.86
C ALA A 120 15.94 -8.05 -10.76
N CYS A 121 15.04 -7.12 -10.37
CA CYS A 121 15.40 -5.72 -10.15
C CYS A 121 16.46 -5.56 -9.06
N ARG A 122 16.34 -6.29 -7.96
CA ARG A 122 17.32 -6.25 -6.86
C ARG A 122 18.66 -6.84 -7.26
N ALA A 123 18.66 -7.95 -8.02
CA ALA A 123 19.89 -8.53 -8.56
C ALA A 123 20.59 -7.54 -9.50
N ALA A 124 19.83 -6.89 -10.39
CA ALA A 124 20.38 -5.88 -11.30
C ALA A 124 20.96 -4.68 -10.53
N ALA A 125 20.22 -4.13 -9.56
CA ALA A 125 20.70 -3.03 -8.73
C ALA A 125 22.00 -3.41 -8.01
N ALA A 126 22.06 -4.58 -7.37
CA ALA A 126 23.26 -5.09 -6.70
C ALA A 126 24.43 -5.29 -7.67
N GLY A 127 24.18 -5.88 -8.84
CA GLY A 127 25.20 -6.08 -9.88
C GLY A 127 25.79 -4.78 -10.46
N LEU A 128 25.02 -3.68 -10.36
CA LEU A 128 25.48 -2.31 -10.71
C LEU A 128 26.08 -1.56 -9.52
N GLY A 129 26.06 -2.13 -8.32
CA GLY A 129 26.49 -1.44 -7.09
C GLY A 129 25.58 -0.28 -6.69
N LEU A 130 24.31 -0.31 -7.09
CA LEU A 130 23.32 0.71 -6.81
C LEU A 130 22.31 0.25 -5.77
N PRO A 131 21.82 1.11 -4.87
CA PRO A 131 20.63 0.82 -4.10
C PRO A 131 19.40 0.77 -5.02
N LEU A 132 18.38 -0.02 -4.63
CA LEU A 132 17.21 -0.27 -5.48
C LEU A 132 16.49 1.02 -5.92
N TYR A 133 16.31 1.98 -5.01
CA TYR A 133 15.66 3.26 -5.35
C TYR A 133 16.41 4.04 -6.43
N ARG A 134 17.76 3.96 -6.47
CA ARG A 134 18.57 4.59 -7.52
C ARG A 134 18.48 3.84 -8.84
N PHE A 135 18.43 2.52 -8.79
CA PHE A 135 18.25 1.71 -10.00
C PHE A 135 16.91 1.99 -10.68
N LEU A 136 15.82 2.09 -9.90
CA LEU A 136 14.47 2.32 -10.43
C LEU A 136 14.20 3.78 -10.81
N GLY A 137 14.69 4.75 -10.02
CA GLY A 137 14.35 6.17 -10.14
C GLY A 137 15.46 7.05 -10.70
N GLY A 138 16.67 6.52 -10.87
CA GLY A 138 17.83 7.30 -11.33
C GLY A 138 18.18 8.44 -10.38
N VAL A 139 18.68 9.55 -10.94
CA VAL A 139 19.14 10.70 -10.15
C VAL A 139 18.01 11.53 -9.54
N ASN A 140 16.79 11.44 -10.09
CA ASN A 140 15.64 12.23 -9.64
C ASN A 140 14.93 11.63 -8.42
N GLY A 141 15.19 10.36 -8.06
CA GLY A 141 14.59 9.70 -6.90
C GLY A 141 15.23 10.22 -5.60
N ASN A 142 14.65 11.25 -4.98
CA ASN A 142 15.20 11.89 -3.79
C ASN A 142 14.14 12.41 -2.81
N CYS A 143 12.85 12.23 -3.10
CA CYS A 143 11.78 12.68 -2.22
C CYS A 143 11.41 11.57 -1.23
N LEU A 144 11.61 11.83 0.06
CA LEU A 144 11.15 10.95 1.15
C LEU A 144 9.63 11.09 1.29
N PRO A 145 8.88 9.98 1.29
CA PRO A 145 7.42 10.07 1.35
C PRO A 145 6.92 10.49 2.75
N VAL A 146 5.82 11.25 2.78
CA VAL A 146 5.06 11.46 4.02
C VAL A 146 4.41 10.14 4.42
N PRO A 147 4.63 9.62 5.66
CA PRO A 147 3.97 8.43 6.12
C PRO A 147 2.48 8.71 6.39
N MET A 148 1.61 7.90 5.79
CA MET A 148 0.20 7.77 6.14
C MET A 148 0.10 6.64 7.16
N MET A 149 0.23 6.97 8.45
CA MET A 149 0.51 5.99 9.50
C MET A 149 -0.78 5.51 10.15
N ASN A 150 -1.22 4.30 9.82
CA ASN A 150 -2.43 3.70 10.39
C ASN A 150 -2.23 3.37 11.88
N VAL A 151 -2.93 4.07 12.77
CA VAL A 151 -2.78 3.94 14.22
C VAL A 151 -4.04 3.47 14.95
N LEU A 152 -5.22 3.55 14.30
CA LEU A 152 -6.47 2.98 14.80
C LEU A 152 -7.17 2.16 13.70
N ASN A 153 -7.61 0.97 14.04
CA ASN A 153 -8.23 0.03 13.12
C ASN A 153 -9.69 -0.24 13.47
N GLY A 154 -10.50 -0.37 12.44
CA GLY A 154 -11.88 -0.86 12.47
C GLY A 154 -12.15 -1.76 11.27
N GLY A 155 -13.36 -1.75 10.74
CA GLY A 155 -13.78 -2.50 9.56
C GLY A 155 -13.41 -3.99 9.63
N ALA A 156 -12.88 -4.51 8.54
CA ALA A 156 -12.38 -5.88 8.46
C ALA A 156 -11.07 -6.09 9.25
N HIS A 157 -10.34 -5.02 9.61
CA HIS A 157 -9.07 -5.07 10.32
C HIS A 157 -9.21 -5.22 11.84
N ALA A 158 -10.42 -5.10 12.41
CA ALA A 158 -10.64 -5.21 13.86
C ALA A 158 -12.04 -5.72 14.23
N ALA A 159 -12.11 -6.54 15.29
CA ALA A 159 -13.37 -7.02 15.86
C ALA A 159 -13.91 -6.01 16.91
N ASN A 160 -14.19 -4.78 16.48
CA ASN A 160 -14.75 -3.68 17.29
C ASN A 160 -15.96 -3.07 16.59
N ALA A 161 -16.54 -1.98 17.14
CA ALA A 161 -17.76 -1.34 16.61
C ALA A 161 -17.51 -0.36 15.44
N LEU A 162 -16.26 -0.07 15.07
CA LEU A 162 -15.94 0.86 13.98
C LEU A 162 -16.17 0.23 12.61
N ASP A 163 -16.98 0.85 11.75
CA ASP A 163 -17.18 0.45 10.36
C ASP A 163 -16.03 0.87 9.45
N THR A 164 -15.51 2.09 9.62
CA THR A 164 -14.33 2.60 8.91
C THR A 164 -13.09 1.78 9.27
N GLN A 165 -12.30 1.41 8.23
CA GLN A 165 -11.24 0.41 8.37
C GLN A 165 -9.97 0.95 9.02
N GLU A 166 -9.56 2.20 8.66
CA GLU A 166 -8.31 2.78 9.14
C GLU A 166 -8.43 4.27 9.44
N PHE A 167 -7.72 4.69 10.51
CA PHE A 167 -7.52 6.10 10.85
C PHE A 167 -6.03 6.37 10.97
N MET A 168 -5.56 7.34 10.17
CA MET A 168 -4.14 7.56 9.94
C MET A 168 -3.68 8.94 10.38
N LEU A 169 -2.42 9.02 10.85
CA LEU A 169 -1.68 10.24 11.12
C LEU A 169 -0.86 10.65 9.88
N LEU A 170 -0.86 11.95 9.57
CA LEU A 170 -0.07 12.56 8.50
C LEU A 170 0.82 13.66 9.09
N PRO A 171 2.13 13.42 9.33
CA PRO A 171 3.05 14.38 9.97
C PRO A 171 3.53 15.45 8.97
N VAL A 172 2.60 16.27 8.48
CA VAL A 172 2.83 17.24 7.39
C VAL A 172 3.66 18.45 7.79
N GLY A 173 3.79 18.73 9.11
CA GLY A 173 4.57 19.83 9.64
C GLY A 173 6.03 19.46 9.92
N ALA A 174 6.39 18.20 9.83
CA ALA A 174 7.75 17.75 10.15
C ALA A 174 8.78 18.28 9.12
N PRO A 175 10.00 18.64 9.56
CA PRO A 175 11.02 19.19 8.66
C PRO A 175 11.80 18.13 7.86
N SER A 176 11.69 16.86 8.21
CA SER A 176 12.39 15.73 7.58
C SER A 176 11.64 14.42 7.81
N PHE A 177 11.98 13.39 7.07
CA PHE A 177 11.38 12.06 7.29
C PHE A 177 11.71 11.49 8.68
N ARG A 178 12.96 11.66 9.14
CA ARG A 178 13.40 11.24 10.47
C ARG A 178 12.53 11.88 11.56
N GLU A 179 12.29 13.18 11.48
CA GLU A 179 11.44 13.88 12.44
C GLU A 179 9.98 13.45 12.31
N ALA A 180 9.48 13.27 11.09
CA ALA A 180 8.13 12.75 10.84
C ALA A 180 7.91 11.39 11.53
N LEU A 181 8.87 10.48 11.40
CA LEU A 181 8.79 9.16 12.04
C LEU A 181 8.86 9.26 13.57
N ARG A 182 9.72 10.13 14.11
CA ARG A 182 9.80 10.41 15.56
C ARG A 182 8.47 10.92 16.09
N TRP A 183 7.92 11.96 15.46
CA TRP A 183 6.64 12.55 15.84
C TRP A 183 5.50 11.53 15.84
N CYS A 184 5.42 10.71 14.79
CA CYS A 184 4.43 9.64 14.72
C CYS A 184 4.58 8.61 15.85
N ALA A 185 5.81 8.22 16.20
CA ALA A 185 6.06 7.28 17.30
C ALA A 185 5.66 7.88 18.66
N GLU A 186 5.93 9.16 18.89
CA GLU A 186 5.54 9.88 20.12
C GLU A 186 4.00 9.96 20.23
N VAL A 187 3.30 10.32 19.15
CA VAL A 187 1.82 10.33 19.11
C VAL A 187 1.25 8.92 19.31
N TYR A 188 1.85 7.90 18.71
CA TYR A 188 1.43 6.50 18.89
C TYR A 188 1.53 6.05 20.36
N HIS A 189 2.61 6.43 21.06
CA HIS A 189 2.75 6.15 22.50
C HIS A 189 1.79 6.96 23.36
N ALA A 190 1.54 8.23 23.01
CA ALA A 190 0.52 9.05 23.67
C ALA A 190 -0.89 8.48 23.50
N LEU A 191 -1.20 7.99 22.28
CA LEU A 191 -2.44 7.29 21.98
C LEU A 191 -2.61 6.02 22.83
N ALA A 192 -1.56 5.21 22.95
CA ALA A 192 -1.57 4.02 23.80
C ALA A 192 -1.84 4.36 25.28
N ALA A 193 -1.24 5.45 25.79
CA ALA A 193 -1.48 5.92 27.16
C ALA A 193 -2.94 6.39 27.33
N LEU A 194 -3.45 7.18 26.39
CA LEU A 194 -4.83 7.67 26.40
C LEU A 194 -5.86 6.53 26.38
N LEU A 195 -5.64 5.51 25.56
CA LEU A 195 -6.54 4.34 25.49
C LEU A 195 -6.56 3.59 26.83
N ARG A 196 -5.38 3.38 27.47
CA ARG A 196 -5.31 2.75 28.80
C ARG A 196 -6.00 3.60 29.88
N GLU A 197 -5.82 4.93 29.87
CA GLU A 197 -6.52 5.85 30.79
C GLU A 197 -8.04 5.72 30.68
N ARG A 198 -8.55 5.44 29.47
CA ARG A 198 -9.98 5.21 29.21
C ARG A 198 -10.44 3.78 29.46
N GLY A 199 -9.56 2.87 29.88
CA GLY A 199 -9.87 1.45 30.07
C GLY A 199 -10.06 0.68 28.76
N LEU A 200 -9.59 1.23 27.63
CA LEU A 200 -9.70 0.62 26.33
C LEU A 200 -8.48 -0.26 26.01
N THR A 201 -8.68 -1.24 25.12
CA THR A 201 -7.61 -2.15 24.69
C THR A 201 -6.53 -1.42 23.88
N THR A 202 -5.28 -1.84 24.08
CA THR A 202 -4.13 -1.48 23.24
C THR A 202 -3.60 -2.68 22.45
N ALA A 203 -4.42 -3.71 22.26
CA ALA A 203 -4.13 -4.78 21.32
C ALA A 203 -4.07 -4.19 19.90
N VAL A 204 -3.15 -4.71 19.09
CA VAL A 204 -2.92 -4.21 17.72
C VAL A 204 -3.49 -5.17 16.68
N GLY A 205 -3.99 -4.59 15.58
CA GLY A 205 -4.39 -5.34 14.39
C GLY A 205 -3.19 -5.76 13.53
N ASP A 206 -3.49 -6.31 12.35
CA ASP A 206 -2.50 -6.83 11.40
C ASP A 206 -1.49 -5.78 10.94
N GLU A 207 -1.86 -4.51 10.94
CA GLU A 207 -1.03 -3.38 10.49
C GLU A 207 -0.36 -2.60 11.62
N GLY A 208 -0.49 -3.08 12.87
CA GLY A 208 0.14 -2.50 14.04
C GLY A 208 -0.63 -1.35 14.70
N GLY A 209 -1.73 -0.86 14.12
CA GLY A 209 -2.63 0.10 14.75
C GLY A 209 -3.46 -0.54 15.86
N PHE A 210 -3.86 0.25 16.87
CA PHE A 210 -4.72 -0.22 17.95
C PHE A 210 -6.14 -0.50 17.47
N ALA A 211 -6.81 -1.45 18.12
CA ALA A 211 -8.17 -1.85 17.80
C ALA A 211 -9.13 -1.67 19.00
N PRO A 212 -9.26 -0.44 19.54
CA PRO A 212 -10.17 -0.18 20.65
C PRO A 212 -11.62 -0.24 20.21
N ASP A 213 -12.53 -0.50 21.14
CA ASP A 213 -13.97 -0.39 20.90
C ASP A 213 -14.41 1.06 21.08
N LEU A 214 -14.56 1.77 19.96
CA LEU A 214 -15.01 3.16 19.87
C LEU A 214 -16.36 3.21 19.17
N SER A 215 -17.18 4.21 19.49
CA SER A 215 -18.58 4.30 19.05
C SER A 215 -18.77 4.72 17.58
N GLY A 216 -17.71 5.18 16.90
CA GLY A 216 -17.76 5.59 15.50
C GLY A 216 -16.63 6.54 15.10
N ASP A 217 -16.68 7.01 13.85
CA ASP A 217 -15.64 7.82 13.20
C ASP A 217 -15.27 9.07 14.01
N ARG A 218 -16.29 9.76 14.59
CA ARG A 218 -16.06 10.98 15.38
C ARG A 218 -15.21 10.72 16.60
N GLU A 219 -15.54 9.70 17.39
CA GLU A 219 -14.78 9.37 18.58
C GLU A 219 -13.35 8.92 18.23
N ALA A 220 -13.17 8.21 17.11
CA ALA A 220 -11.86 7.83 16.63
C ALA A 220 -11.01 9.06 16.26
N LEU A 221 -11.58 10.00 15.48
CA LEU A 221 -10.90 11.23 15.08
C LEU A 221 -10.58 12.11 16.30
N GLU A 222 -11.52 12.31 17.22
CA GLU A 222 -11.33 13.06 18.47
C GLU A 222 -10.24 12.44 19.35
N THR A 223 -10.21 11.11 19.42
CA THR A 223 -9.17 10.38 20.16
C THR A 223 -7.79 10.63 19.57
N LEU A 224 -7.67 10.68 18.23
CA LEU A 224 -6.41 11.04 17.57
C LEU A 224 -6.01 12.50 17.83
N LEU A 225 -6.95 13.46 17.78
CA LEU A 225 -6.63 14.87 18.09
C LEU A 225 -6.08 15.02 19.51
N ILE A 226 -6.74 14.38 20.49
CA ILE A 226 -6.28 14.39 21.89
C ILE A 226 -4.88 13.74 22.02
N ALA A 227 -4.61 12.65 21.30
CA ALA A 227 -3.29 12.00 21.34
C ALA A 227 -2.19 12.89 20.73
N ILE A 228 -2.49 13.61 19.63
CA ILE A 228 -1.58 14.58 19.01
C ILE A 228 -1.25 15.70 20.01
N GLU A 229 -2.26 16.28 20.68
CA GLU A 229 -2.09 17.34 21.67
C GLU A 229 -1.32 16.84 22.92
N LYS A 230 -1.63 15.63 23.41
CA LYS A 230 -0.89 15.00 24.53
C LYS A 230 0.59 14.76 24.19
N ALA A 231 0.92 14.59 22.93
CA ALA A 231 2.30 14.48 22.45
C ALA A 231 2.96 15.86 22.19
N ASN A 232 2.30 16.96 22.54
CA ASN A 232 2.72 18.35 22.35
C ASN A 232 2.85 18.78 20.87
N TYR A 233 2.00 18.25 20.01
CA TYR A 233 1.86 18.66 18.61
C TYR A 233 0.49 19.33 18.36
N THR A 234 0.41 20.11 17.29
CA THR A 234 -0.79 20.88 16.95
C THR A 234 -1.55 20.21 15.79
N PRO A 235 -2.79 19.69 16.05
CA PRO A 235 -3.67 19.22 14.97
C PRO A 235 -3.90 20.30 13.91
N GLY A 236 -3.94 19.91 12.64
CA GLY A 236 -4.14 20.82 11.51
C GLY A 236 -2.87 21.58 11.09
N THR A 237 -1.83 21.63 11.94
CA THR A 237 -0.56 22.29 11.66
C THR A 237 0.58 21.27 11.53
N ASP A 238 0.85 20.54 12.60
CA ASP A 238 1.91 19.51 12.61
C ASP A 238 1.41 18.22 12.00
N PHE A 239 0.17 17.87 12.32
CA PHE A 239 -0.51 16.67 11.81
C PHE A 239 -1.82 16.99 11.13
N MET A 240 -2.05 16.35 9.99
CA MET A 240 -3.36 16.12 9.41
C MET A 240 -3.79 14.68 9.65
N LEU A 241 -5.05 14.36 9.35
CA LEU A 241 -5.62 13.02 9.47
C LEU A 241 -5.97 12.45 8.10
N ALA A 242 -5.98 11.13 8.01
CA ALA A 242 -6.54 10.40 6.87
C ALA A 242 -7.40 9.23 7.36
N MET A 243 -8.31 8.80 6.50
CA MET A 243 -9.18 7.65 6.73
C MET A 243 -9.16 6.73 5.52
N ASP A 244 -9.33 5.43 5.77
CA ASP A 244 -9.68 4.44 4.77
C ASP A 244 -11.03 3.82 5.17
N ALA A 245 -12.06 4.08 4.36
CA ALA A 245 -13.39 3.59 4.62
C ALA A 245 -13.59 2.15 4.18
N ALA A 246 -12.89 1.73 3.12
CA ALA A 246 -13.09 0.45 2.44
C ALA A 246 -14.58 0.19 2.11
N ALA A 247 -15.26 1.22 1.56
CA ALA A 247 -16.73 1.20 1.41
C ALA A 247 -17.25 0.15 0.42
N SER A 248 -16.38 -0.52 -0.32
CA SER A 248 -16.72 -1.72 -1.10
C SER A 248 -17.21 -2.87 -0.21
N GLU A 249 -16.82 -2.90 1.08
CA GLU A 249 -17.32 -3.87 2.08
C GLU A 249 -18.73 -3.52 2.59
N TRP A 250 -19.25 -2.31 2.32
CA TRP A 250 -20.54 -1.83 2.79
C TRP A 250 -21.67 -2.02 1.78
N LYS A 251 -21.53 -2.97 0.86
CA LYS A 251 -22.55 -3.25 -0.18
C LYS A 251 -23.91 -3.55 0.41
N SER A 252 -24.93 -2.79 0.01
CA SER A 252 -26.31 -3.04 0.41
C SER A 252 -26.99 -4.03 -0.56
N PRO A 253 -27.89 -4.91 -0.07
CA PRO A 253 -28.76 -5.72 -0.92
C PRO A 253 -29.65 -4.90 -1.89
N LYS A 254 -29.82 -3.59 -1.63
CA LYS A 254 -30.56 -2.69 -2.53
C LYS A 254 -29.84 -2.37 -3.83
N GLY A 255 -28.56 -2.76 -3.95
CA GLY A 255 -27.74 -2.59 -5.15
C GLY A 255 -26.87 -1.34 -5.11
N ARG A 256 -26.30 -0.98 -6.28
CA ARG A 256 -25.37 0.15 -6.43
C ARG A 256 -25.98 1.47 -5.95
N GLY A 257 -25.15 2.29 -5.28
CA GLY A 257 -25.57 3.57 -4.74
C GLY A 257 -26.26 3.50 -3.37
N PHE A 258 -26.29 2.30 -2.78
CA PHE A 258 -26.77 2.07 -1.42
C PHE A 258 -25.67 1.33 -0.63
N TYR A 259 -25.45 1.79 0.60
CA TYR A 259 -24.42 1.31 1.51
C TYR A 259 -25.08 0.88 2.83
N ARG A 260 -24.65 -0.25 3.37
CA ARG A 260 -25.06 -0.71 4.70
C ARG A 260 -23.83 -0.90 5.54
N LEU A 261 -23.67 -0.05 6.55
CA LEU A 261 -22.57 -0.17 7.50
C LEU A 261 -22.70 -1.49 8.27
N PRO A 262 -21.72 -2.40 8.18
CA PRO A 262 -21.89 -3.77 8.68
C PRO A 262 -22.11 -3.86 10.19
N LYS A 263 -21.46 -2.97 10.96
CA LYS A 263 -21.48 -2.97 12.43
C LYS A 263 -22.58 -2.07 12.99
N ALA A 264 -22.71 -0.85 12.48
CA ALA A 264 -23.77 0.08 12.88
C ALA A 264 -25.15 -0.30 12.35
N GLY A 265 -25.24 -1.13 11.30
CA GLY A 265 -26.49 -1.53 10.67
C GLY A 265 -27.22 -0.41 9.93
N THR A 266 -26.62 0.78 9.83
CA THR A 266 -27.19 1.95 9.19
C THR A 266 -27.13 1.80 7.67
N GLU A 267 -28.23 2.13 6.98
CA GLU A 267 -28.26 2.21 5.53
C GLU A 267 -28.15 3.66 5.06
N LEU A 268 -27.32 3.89 4.05
CA LEU A 268 -27.06 5.19 3.45
C LEU A 268 -27.12 5.09 1.92
N THR A 269 -27.58 6.15 1.28
CA THR A 269 -27.39 6.36 -0.16
C THR A 269 -26.00 6.96 -0.42
N THR A 270 -25.53 6.91 -1.68
CA THR A 270 -24.30 7.62 -2.11
C THR A 270 -24.30 9.09 -1.67
N ALA A 271 -25.44 9.78 -1.78
CA ALA A 271 -25.54 11.20 -1.41
C ALA A 271 -25.39 11.40 0.11
N GLU A 272 -26.01 10.55 0.93
CA GLU A 272 -25.92 10.63 2.39
C GLU A 272 -24.51 10.26 2.88
N LEU A 273 -23.88 9.27 2.28
CA LEU A 273 -22.49 8.91 2.59
C LEU A 273 -21.52 10.03 2.17
N THR A 274 -21.71 10.62 0.99
CA THR A 274 -20.95 11.81 0.56
C THR A 274 -21.10 12.96 1.54
N ALA A 275 -22.34 13.24 2.01
CA ALA A 275 -22.60 14.27 3.00
C ALA A 275 -21.96 13.95 4.37
N HIS A 276 -21.83 12.67 4.74
CA HIS A 276 -21.08 12.24 5.93
C HIS A 276 -19.61 12.63 5.81
N TRP A 277 -18.95 12.31 4.69
CA TRP A 277 -17.56 12.69 4.45
C TRP A 277 -17.34 14.20 4.42
N GLN A 278 -18.28 14.95 3.85
CA GLN A 278 -18.22 16.42 3.86
C GLN A 278 -18.26 17.00 5.27
N ARG A 279 -19.12 16.47 6.15
CA ARG A 279 -19.19 16.90 7.55
C ARG A 279 -17.88 16.62 8.29
N LEU A 280 -17.34 15.40 8.16
CA LEU A 280 -16.06 15.05 8.80
C LEU A 280 -14.91 15.94 8.28
N ALA A 281 -14.83 16.18 6.98
CA ALA A 281 -13.82 17.06 6.39
C ALA A 281 -13.99 18.55 6.80
N ALA A 282 -15.19 18.98 7.18
CA ALA A 282 -15.43 20.33 7.68
C ALA A 282 -15.06 20.49 9.16
N GLU A 283 -15.24 19.44 9.96
CA GLU A 283 -15.09 19.47 11.41
C GLU A 283 -13.67 19.06 11.87
N TYR A 284 -12.98 18.23 11.10
CA TYR A 284 -11.66 17.68 11.44
C TYR A 284 -10.60 18.06 10.39
N PRO A 285 -9.30 18.05 10.74
CA PRO A 285 -8.21 18.29 9.79
C PRO A 285 -8.00 17.06 8.88
N LEU A 286 -9.08 16.57 8.28
CA LEU A 286 -9.08 15.42 7.37
C LEU A 286 -8.52 15.85 6.01
N ARG A 287 -7.42 15.25 5.58
CA ARG A 287 -6.71 15.60 4.34
C ARG A 287 -6.80 14.53 3.27
N SER A 288 -7.05 13.28 3.65
CA SER A 288 -7.16 12.16 2.70
C SER A 288 -8.27 11.20 3.12
N LEU A 289 -9.04 10.73 2.15
CA LEU A 289 -10.08 9.71 2.28
C LEU A 289 -9.86 8.66 1.20
N GLU A 290 -9.63 7.42 1.62
CA GLU A 290 -9.45 6.26 0.75
C GLU A 290 -10.77 5.47 0.69
N ASP A 291 -11.11 5.03 -0.52
CA ASP A 291 -12.28 4.19 -0.85
C ASP A 291 -13.56 4.61 -0.10
N GLY A 292 -13.84 5.92 -0.16
CA GLY A 292 -15.04 6.49 0.47
C GLY A 292 -16.36 6.05 -0.16
N LEU A 293 -16.33 5.36 -1.29
CA LEU A 293 -17.47 4.76 -2.01
C LEU A 293 -17.06 3.42 -2.63
N ASP A 294 -18.05 2.61 -3.00
CA ASP A 294 -17.86 1.30 -3.67
C ASP A 294 -17.04 1.42 -4.97
N GLU A 295 -16.22 0.42 -5.27
CA GLU A 295 -15.33 0.34 -6.44
C GLU A 295 -16.03 0.43 -7.80
N GLU A 296 -17.34 0.21 -7.86
CA GLU A 296 -18.17 0.30 -9.06
C GLU A 296 -19.17 1.47 -9.03
N ASP A 297 -19.20 2.28 -7.97
CA ASP A 297 -20.05 3.49 -7.92
C ASP A 297 -19.38 4.70 -8.60
N TRP A 298 -19.04 4.55 -9.88
CA TRP A 298 -18.32 5.56 -10.69
C TRP A 298 -19.03 6.93 -10.72
N GLU A 299 -20.37 6.96 -10.73
CA GLU A 299 -21.15 8.19 -10.72
C GLU A 299 -21.05 8.88 -9.34
N GLY A 300 -21.12 8.09 -8.28
CA GLY A 300 -20.89 8.58 -6.92
C GLY A 300 -19.48 9.16 -6.76
N TRP A 301 -18.46 8.47 -7.25
CA TRP A 301 -17.06 8.94 -7.22
C TRP A 301 -16.88 10.27 -7.95
N GLN A 302 -17.51 10.46 -9.12
CA GLN A 302 -17.49 11.74 -9.81
C GLN A 302 -18.13 12.87 -8.99
N GLN A 303 -19.24 12.58 -8.31
CA GLN A 303 -19.94 13.55 -7.45
C GLN A 303 -19.06 13.87 -6.22
N LEU A 304 -18.54 12.87 -5.53
CA LEU A 304 -17.65 13.02 -4.39
C LEU A 304 -16.43 13.86 -4.77
N THR A 305 -15.82 13.58 -5.91
CA THR A 305 -14.63 14.30 -6.40
C THR A 305 -14.93 15.78 -6.69
N ARG A 306 -16.07 16.08 -7.32
CA ARG A 306 -16.48 17.47 -7.56
C ARG A 306 -16.71 18.24 -6.25
N GLN A 307 -17.21 17.57 -5.22
CA GLN A 307 -17.60 18.22 -3.97
C GLN A 307 -16.46 18.34 -2.96
N LEU A 308 -15.56 17.37 -2.89
CA LEU A 308 -14.48 17.31 -1.90
C LEU A 308 -13.08 17.36 -2.48
N GLY A 309 -12.87 17.01 -3.74
CA GLY A 309 -11.54 16.80 -4.33
C GLY A 309 -10.63 18.04 -4.35
N GLY A 310 -11.19 19.25 -4.21
CA GLY A 310 -10.40 20.48 -4.06
C GLY A 310 -9.83 20.70 -2.64
N ARG A 311 -10.27 19.93 -1.65
CA ARG A 311 -9.87 20.08 -0.23
C ARG A 311 -9.29 18.80 0.35
N VAL A 312 -9.76 17.65 -0.11
CA VAL A 312 -9.43 16.31 0.39
C VAL A 312 -8.86 15.49 -0.75
N GLN A 313 -7.76 14.80 -0.51
CA GLN A 313 -7.26 13.78 -1.39
C GLN A 313 -8.22 12.58 -1.35
N LEU A 314 -8.74 12.20 -2.51
CA LEU A 314 -9.68 11.09 -2.69
C LEU A 314 -8.95 9.94 -3.37
N VAL A 315 -8.60 8.94 -2.57
CA VAL A 315 -7.74 7.82 -2.97
C VAL A 315 -8.59 6.64 -3.42
N GLY A 316 -8.30 6.11 -4.61
CA GLY A 316 -8.82 4.82 -5.03
C GLY A 316 -7.81 3.71 -4.79
N ASP A 317 -8.14 2.76 -3.91
CA ASP A 317 -7.49 1.46 -3.78
C ASP A 317 -8.26 0.42 -4.59
N ASP A 318 -9.40 -0.06 -4.08
CA ASP A 318 -10.27 -1.01 -4.80
C ASP A 318 -10.81 -0.42 -6.11
N LEU A 319 -11.04 0.89 -6.15
CA LEU A 319 -11.46 1.60 -7.36
C LEU A 319 -10.49 1.38 -8.53
N PHE A 320 -9.18 1.40 -8.28
CA PHE A 320 -8.14 1.37 -9.32
C PHE A 320 -7.31 0.09 -9.36
N VAL A 321 -7.13 -0.59 -8.23
CA VAL A 321 -6.33 -1.82 -8.05
C VAL A 321 -4.97 -1.77 -8.77
N THR A 322 -4.29 -0.63 -8.72
CA THR A 322 -3.00 -0.39 -9.42
C THR A 322 -3.08 -0.67 -10.95
N ASN A 323 -4.28 -0.77 -11.51
CA ASN A 323 -4.53 -1.16 -12.89
C ASN A 323 -4.66 0.07 -13.80
N THR A 324 -3.78 0.19 -14.80
CA THR A 324 -3.74 1.34 -15.71
C THR A 324 -5.06 1.57 -16.45
N ARG A 325 -5.80 0.51 -16.85
CA ARG A 325 -7.08 0.65 -17.55
C ARG A 325 -8.17 1.23 -16.65
N ARG A 326 -8.22 0.78 -15.38
CA ARG A 326 -9.16 1.34 -14.39
C ARG A 326 -8.78 2.77 -14.03
N LEU A 327 -7.49 3.05 -13.89
CA LEU A 327 -6.98 4.40 -13.64
C LEU A 327 -7.29 5.35 -14.80
N GLU A 328 -7.09 4.94 -16.06
CA GLU A 328 -7.49 5.71 -17.26
C GLU A 328 -8.99 6.01 -17.27
N LYS A 329 -9.82 5.03 -16.89
CA LYS A 329 -11.26 5.23 -16.76
C LYS A 329 -11.57 6.30 -15.71
N GLY A 330 -10.96 6.21 -14.52
CA GLY A 330 -11.15 7.20 -13.44
C GLY A 330 -10.70 8.61 -13.85
N ILE A 331 -9.52 8.73 -14.45
CA ILE A 331 -9.00 10.00 -14.96
C ILE A 331 -9.98 10.62 -15.96
N ARG A 332 -10.46 9.86 -16.93
CA ARG A 332 -11.43 10.33 -17.94
C ARG A 332 -12.75 10.76 -17.32
N LEU A 333 -13.20 10.10 -16.26
CA LEU A 333 -14.44 10.39 -15.54
C LEU A 333 -14.28 11.49 -14.49
N GLY A 334 -13.07 11.85 -14.09
CA GLY A 334 -12.81 12.73 -12.97
C GLY A 334 -13.21 12.10 -11.63
N ALA A 335 -12.93 10.81 -11.45
CA ALA A 335 -13.26 10.01 -10.27
C ALA A 335 -12.00 9.78 -9.41
N GLY A 336 -11.95 10.35 -8.21
CA GLY A 336 -10.77 10.41 -7.37
C GLY A 336 -9.75 11.45 -7.84
N ASN A 337 -8.64 11.59 -7.12
CA ASN A 337 -7.48 12.43 -7.46
C ASN A 337 -6.17 11.83 -6.98
N ALA A 338 -6.21 10.63 -6.42
CA ALA A 338 -5.05 9.85 -6.00
C ALA A 338 -5.30 8.36 -6.18
N VAL A 339 -4.22 7.59 -6.31
CA VAL A 339 -4.25 6.13 -6.46
C VAL A 339 -3.32 5.46 -5.45
N LEU A 340 -3.81 4.40 -4.81
CA LEU A 340 -2.97 3.53 -4.01
C LEU A 340 -2.21 2.56 -4.93
N ILE A 341 -0.92 2.40 -4.69
CA ILE A 341 -0.02 1.58 -5.50
C ILE A 341 0.40 0.36 -4.71
N LYS A 342 -0.13 -0.77 -5.08
CA LYS A 342 0.15 -2.09 -4.50
C LYS A 342 0.71 -3.00 -5.60
N PRO A 343 2.04 -3.25 -5.65
CA PRO A 343 2.65 -4.02 -6.75
C PRO A 343 2.03 -5.40 -6.99
N ASN A 344 1.53 -6.06 -5.93
CA ASN A 344 0.90 -7.37 -6.05
C ASN A 344 -0.50 -7.35 -6.70
N GLN A 345 -1.19 -6.20 -6.71
CA GLN A 345 -2.47 -6.06 -7.42
C GLN A 345 -2.31 -6.11 -8.95
N ILE A 346 -1.12 -5.81 -9.46
CA ILE A 346 -0.82 -5.83 -10.89
C ILE A 346 0.24 -6.87 -11.27
N GLY A 347 1.16 -7.23 -10.37
CA GLY A 347 2.02 -8.41 -10.42
C GLY A 347 3.38 -8.25 -11.12
N THR A 348 3.80 -7.05 -11.54
CA THR A 348 5.19 -6.78 -11.97
C THR A 348 5.64 -5.38 -11.57
N VAL A 349 6.97 -5.19 -11.46
CA VAL A 349 7.58 -3.87 -11.21
C VAL A 349 7.28 -2.92 -12.38
N SER A 350 7.47 -3.34 -13.62
CA SER A 350 7.26 -2.48 -14.80
C SER A 350 5.84 -1.95 -14.89
N GLN A 351 4.82 -2.79 -14.68
CA GLN A 351 3.42 -2.36 -14.68
C GLN A 351 3.10 -1.43 -13.50
N THR A 352 3.74 -1.66 -12.35
CA THR A 352 3.65 -0.75 -11.20
C THR A 352 4.20 0.64 -11.54
N LEU A 353 5.38 0.69 -12.17
CA LEU A 353 5.98 1.95 -12.64
C LEU A 353 5.10 2.66 -13.67
N GLU A 354 4.46 1.91 -14.55
CA GLU A 354 3.52 2.44 -15.55
C GLU A 354 2.30 3.09 -14.90
N ALA A 355 1.70 2.44 -13.89
CA ALA A 355 0.57 2.98 -13.15
C ALA A 355 0.93 4.30 -12.43
N ILE A 356 2.11 4.38 -11.79
CA ILE A 356 2.60 5.60 -11.14
C ILE A 356 2.81 6.71 -12.16
N ARG A 357 3.47 6.43 -13.30
CA ARG A 357 3.70 7.41 -14.36
C ARG A 357 2.39 7.95 -14.93
N LEU A 358 1.41 7.06 -15.15
CA LEU A 358 0.09 7.45 -15.63
C LEU A 358 -0.62 8.39 -14.64
N ALA A 359 -0.60 8.06 -13.35
CA ALA A 359 -1.15 8.89 -12.29
C ALA A 359 -0.52 10.29 -12.30
N HIS A 360 0.82 10.37 -12.25
CA HIS A 360 1.54 11.64 -12.24
C HIS A 360 1.27 12.47 -13.49
N LYS A 361 1.25 11.85 -14.68
CA LYS A 361 0.94 12.54 -15.95
C LYS A 361 -0.46 13.17 -15.96
N ALA A 362 -1.40 12.58 -15.24
CA ALA A 362 -2.77 13.06 -15.11
C ALA A 362 -2.98 14.05 -13.95
N GLY A 363 -1.94 14.35 -13.17
CA GLY A 363 -2.03 15.20 -11.97
C GLY A 363 -2.60 14.48 -10.74
N TYR A 364 -2.74 13.14 -10.79
CA TYR A 364 -3.11 12.34 -9.64
C TYR A 364 -1.89 12.10 -8.75
N ARG A 365 -2.12 12.03 -7.44
CA ARG A 365 -1.10 11.55 -6.51
C ARG A 365 -1.02 10.03 -6.56
N ALA A 366 0.19 9.49 -6.38
CA ALA A 366 0.41 8.06 -6.19
C ALA A 366 0.89 7.83 -4.75
N ILE A 367 0.41 6.77 -4.11
CA ILE A 367 0.75 6.44 -2.74
C ILE A 367 1.31 5.02 -2.74
N SER A 368 2.60 4.85 -2.41
CA SER A 368 3.19 3.52 -2.29
C SER A 368 2.60 2.81 -1.06
N SER A 369 2.09 1.60 -1.21
CA SER A 369 1.35 0.93 -0.15
C SER A 369 1.79 -0.50 0.11
N HIS A 370 1.72 -0.89 1.39
CA HIS A 370 1.82 -2.27 1.87
C HIS A 370 0.52 -3.05 1.62
N ARG A 371 0.51 -4.30 2.09
CA ARG A 371 -0.71 -5.11 2.26
C ARG A 371 -0.84 -5.51 3.74
N SER A 372 -2.02 -6.03 4.12
CA SER A 372 -2.26 -6.52 5.50
C SER A 372 -1.37 -7.70 5.86
N GLY A 373 -1.10 -8.63 4.95
CA GLY A 373 -0.10 -9.69 5.08
C GLY A 373 1.21 -9.31 4.42
N GLU A 374 2.18 -8.86 5.21
CA GLU A 374 3.48 -8.39 4.75
C GLU A 374 4.61 -9.35 5.08
N THR A 375 5.75 -9.13 4.44
CA THR A 375 7.04 -9.75 4.73
C THR A 375 8.05 -8.68 5.15
N GLU A 376 9.29 -9.07 5.41
CA GLU A 376 10.42 -8.16 5.64
C GLU A 376 10.87 -7.39 4.39
N ASP A 377 10.33 -7.68 3.21
CA ASP A 377 10.64 -6.98 1.96
C ASP A 377 10.35 -5.48 2.05
N THR A 378 11.30 -4.66 1.60
CA THR A 378 11.22 -3.20 1.69
C THR A 378 11.07 -2.50 0.34
N THR A 379 10.75 -3.24 -0.71
CA THR A 379 10.67 -2.71 -2.09
C THR A 379 9.75 -1.50 -2.21
N ILE A 380 8.62 -1.48 -1.49
CA ILE A 380 7.69 -0.33 -1.53
C ILE A 380 8.30 0.96 -0.98
N ALA A 381 9.25 0.87 -0.05
CA ALA A 381 9.97 2.04 0.46
C ALA A 381 10.95 2.58 -0.60
N ASP A 382 11.72 1.70 -1.24
CA ASP A 382 12.59 2.07 -2.36
C ASP A 382 11.78 2.64 -3.54
N LEU A 383 10.62 2.03 -3.86
CA LEU A 383 9.71 2.47 -4.92
C LEU A 383 9.17 3.89 -4.65
N ALA A 384 8.79 4.17 -3.40
CA ALA A 384 8.26 5.48 -3.01
C ALA A 384 9.27 6.61 -3.29
N VAL A 385 10.54 6.40 -2.95
CA VAL A 385 11.60 7.39 -3.20
C VAL A 385 11.98 7.41 -4.69
N ALA A 386 12.10 6.24 -5.33
CA ALA A 386 12.48 6.12 -6.74
C ALA A 386 11.57 6.94 -7.66
N LEU A 387 10.26 6.86 -7.45
CA LEU A 387 9.25 7.49 -8.30
C LEU A 387 8.69 8.79 -7.71
N ASN A 388 9.24 9.27 -6.57
CA ASN A 388 8.74 10.44 -5.88
C ASN A 388 7.22 10.36 -5.70
N THR A 389 6.72 9.28 -5.09
CA THR A 389 5.28 9.13 -4.84
C THR A 389 4.79 10.10 -3.77
N TRP A 390 5.73 10.70 -3.01
CA TRP A 390 5.53 11.69 -1.96
C TRP A 390 4.78 11.17 -0.73
N GLN A 391 4.15 10.02 -0.82
CA GLN A 391 3.37 9.40 0.26
C GLN A 391 3.63 7.89 0.32
N ILE A 392 3.60 7.34 1.53
CA ILE A 392 3.66 5.89 1.77
C ILE A 392 2.64 5.48 2.84
N LYS A 393 1.82 4.47 2.54
CA LYS A 393 0.92 3.82 3.48
C LYS A 393 1.50 2.47 3.85
N THR A 394 2.08 2.33 5.07
CA THR A 394 2.74 1.08 5.48
C THR A 394 2.56 0.74 6.96
N GLY A 395 1.36 1.05 7.50
CA GLY A 395 0.93 0.67 8.85
C GLY A 395 1.46 1.58 9.95
N ALA A 396 1.33 1.14 11.19
CA ALA A 396 1.80 1.83 12.39
C ALA A 396 3.32 1.68 12.61
N PRO A 397 3.92 2.45 13.56
CA PRO A 397 5.32 2.27 13.98
C PRO A 397 5.45 1.06 14.93
N CYS A 398 4.79 -0.01 14.60
CA CYS A 398 4.68 -1.25 15.37
C CYS A 398 4.65 -2.44 14.40
N ARG A 399 5.11 -3.62 14.84
CA ARG A 399 5.31 -4.84 14.04
C ARG A 399 6.48 -4.71 13.06
N THR A 400 7.40 -5.66 13.10
CA THR A 400 8.71 -5.59 12.42
C THR A 400 8.57 -5.42 10.91
N GLU A 401 7.62 -6.08 10.28
CA GLU A 401 7.38 -6.00 8.84
C GLU A 401 6.92 -4.60 8.38
N ARG A 402 6.30 -3.81 9.26
CA ARG A 402 5.96 -2.38 9.00
C ARG A 402 7.18 -1.51 9.24
N VAL A 403 7.79 -1.66 10.42
CA VAL A 403 8.97 -0.88 10.84
C VAL A 403 10.15 -1.08 9.88
N ALA A 404 10.30 -2.24 9.24
CA ALA A 404 11.32 -2.51 8.24
C ALA A 404 11.30 -1.48 7.09
N LYS A 405 10.10 -1.09 6.61
CA LYS A 405 9.92 -0.10 5.54
C LYS A 405 10.33 1.30 6.01
N TYR A 406 9.93 1.70 7.23
CA TYR A 406 10.33 2.97 7.84
C TYR A 406 11.83 3.04 8.07
N ASN A 407 12.44 1.97 8.61
CA ASN A 407 13.89 1.87 8.79
C ASN A 407 14.64 1.91 7.45
N ARG A 408 14.05 1.37 6.38
CA ARG A 408 14.61 1.49 5.02
C ARG A 408 14.62 2.94 4.56
N LEU A 409 13.55 3.69 4.79
CA LEU A 409 13.45 5.10 4.43
C LEU A 409 14.45 5.98 5.22
N LEU A 410 14.66 5.69 6.51
CA LEU A 410 15.72 6.38 7.30
C LEU A 410 17.10 6.17 6.69
N ARG A 411 17.44 4.94 6.24
CA ARG A 411 18.71 4.66 5.57
C ARG A 411 18.81 5.36 4.21
N ILE A 412 17.69 5.48 3.47
CA ILE A 412 17.65 6.22 2.21
C ILE A 412 17.86 7.70 2.46
N GLU A 413 17.21 8.29 3.48
CA GLU A 413 17.40 9.69 3.86
C GLU A 413 18.87 9.97 4.19
N GLU A 414 19.52 9.09 4.96
CA GLU A 414 20.95 9.20 5.28
C GLU A 414 21.83 9.14 4.01
N GLN A 415 21.54 8.20 3.09
CA GLN A 415 22.26 8.07 1.82
C GLN A 415 22.09 9.27 0.89
N LEU A 416 20.93 9.92 0.92
CA LEU A 416 20.65 11.12 0.14
C LEU A 416 21.32 12.37 0.75
N GLY A 417 21.46 12.41 2.07
CA GLY A 417 22.04 13.54 2.78
C GLY A 417 21.32 14.85 2.46
N GLN A 418 22.06 15.87 2.02
CA GLN A 418 21.49 17.19 1.71
C GLN A 418 20.57 17.20 0.47
N SER A 419 20.58 16.15 -0.36
CA SER A 419 19.67 16.05 -1.52
C SER A 419 18.32 15.46 -1.17
N ALA A 420 18.13 14.98 0.07
CA ALA A 420 16.85 14.48 0.55
C ALA A 420 15.82 15.62 0.62
N VAL A 421 14.64 15.37 0.07
CA VAL A 421 13.50 16.29 0.13
C VAL A 421 12.39 15.61 0.92
N TYR A 422 11.82 16.31 1.89
CA TYR A 422 10.59 15.88 2.57
C TYR A 422 9.48 16.88 2.23
N PRO A 423 8.42 16.48 1.51
CA PRO A 423 7.45 17.40 0.92
C PRO A 423 6.46 17.95 1.96
N GLY A 424 6.32 17.31 3.12
CA GLY A 424 5.38 17.74 4.14
C GLY A 424 3.98 17.95 3.57
N ARG A 425 3.43 19.14 3.78
CA ARG A 425 2.06 19.51 3.34
C ARG A 425 1.88 19.50 1.81
N GLU A 426 2.94 19.68 1.03
CA GLU A 426 2.89 19.69 -0.45
C GLU A 426 2.62 18.30 -1.04
N ALA A 427 2.73 17.24 -0.23
CA ALA A 427 2.44 15.88 -0.66
C ALA A 427 0.97 15.66 -1.06
N PHE A 428 0.06 16.53 -0.60
CA PHE A 428 -1.40 16.35 -0.70
C PHE A 428 -2.08 17.40 -1.55
#